data_bbcefb804a943eb5744302a79d386326
#
_entry.id   bbcefb804a943eb5744302a79d386326
#
_cell.length_a   1.000
_cell.length_b   1.000
_cell.length_c   1.000
_cell.angle_alpha   90.00
_cell.angle_beta   90.00
_cell.angle_gamma   90.00
#
_symmetry.space_group_name_H-M   'P 1'
#
loop_
_entity.id
_entity.type
_entity.pdbx_description
1 polymer ?
#
loop_
_entity_poly.entity_id
_entity_poly.type
_entity_poly.pdbx_seq_one_letter_code
_entity_poly.pdbx_strand_id
1 'polypeptide(L)'
;MTVQERNDEINALIKELTLEEKVSLMLHESMAVPRLGIPEYNWWNEGLHGVARNGAATIFPQTIGLAATFDTKLAQKEYEAISDEARAKYNECIKANSRKQYQGLTFWTPNVNIFRDPRWGRGQETFGEDPYLTSQMGIAAVKGLQGDDSDNLKTAACAKHYAVHSGPEAGRHVDDINPSKKDLWETYLPAFKALVDCGVESVMGAYQRLYGEPCNGSKFLLKDILREKWGFKGHVVSDCWAVRDFHEHHKVTKTPAESAALAINMTCDLNCGCTYHAALDAVKQGLLTEETINESLYRLLDTRFKLGMFDSPEKSKWGHLGKKDVDSKEHRALAREVAQKSIVLLKNKDGLLPLKDKFKKILVMGPVAANVNALLGNYNGLNSHLVTMLEGIIGKTEDKADISIDYVM
;
A
#
# COMPACT_ATOMS: atom_id res chain seq x y z
N MET A 1 17.72 16.78 12.51
CA MET A 1 17.15 16.36 13.82
C MET A 1 17.73 14.99 14.14
N THR A 2 18.32 14.81 15.31
CA THR A 2 18.75 13.50 15.81
C THR A 2 17.55 12.67 16.27
N VAL A 3 17.72 11.36 16.40
CA VAL A 3 16.65 10.48 16.92
C VAL A 3 16.21 10.91 18.33
N GLN A 4 17.16 11.34 19.19
CA GLN A 4 16.83 11.78 20.53
C GLN A 4 16.02 13.08 20.52
N GLU A 5 16.41 14.08 19.73
CA GLU A 5 15.66 15.34 19.58
C GLU A 5 14.23 15.08 19.08
N ARG A 6 14.07 14.14 18.11
CA ARG A 6 12.75 13.74 17.59
C ARG A 6 11.90 13.10 18.69
N ASN A 7 12.47 12.19 19.46
CA ASN A 7 11.77 11.53 20.57
C ASN A 7 11.30 12.54 21.63
N ASP A 8 12.16 13.49 21.98
CA ASP A 8 11.86 14.52 22.97
C ASP A 8 10.75 15.43 22.48
N GLU A 9 10.76 15.82 21.20
CA GLU A 9 9.70 16.64 20.58
C GLU A 9 8.38 15.92 20.50
N ILE A 10 8.36 14.65 20.08
CA ILE A 10 7.14 13.81 20.07
C ILE A 10 6.53 13.73 21.46
N ASN A 11 7.35 13.44 22.48
CA ASN A 11 6.86 13.32 23.86
C ASN A 11 6.33 14.65 24.38
N ALA A 12 6.95 15.79 24.04
CA ALA A 12 6.47 17.10 24.38
C ALA A 12 5.10 17.40 23.74
N LEU A 13 4.93 17.08 22.43
CA LEU A 13 3.65 17.23 21.75
C LEU A 13 2.56 16.37 22.38
N ILE A 14 2.83 15.09 22.66
CA ILE A 14 1.85 14.18 23.27
C ILE A 14 1.37 14.70 24.64
N LYS A 15 2.26 15.28 25.42
CA LYS A 15 1.94 15.85 26.75
C LYS A 15 1.01 17.07 26.67
N GLU A 16 1.12 17.85 25.61
CA GLU A 16 0.33 19.06 25.40
C GLU A 16 -1.05 18.79 24.76
N LEU A 17 -1.23 17.63 24.11
CA LEU A 17 -2.48 17.23 23.45
C LEU A 17 -3.57 16.88 24.46
N THR A 18 -4.80 17.36 24.22
CA THR A 18 -5.99 16.89 24.94
C THR A 18 -6.34 15.47 24.48
N LEU A 19 -7.15 14.75 25.29
CA LEU A 19 -7.57 13.39 24.93
C LEU A 19 -8.35 13.35 23.61
N GLU A 20 -9.21 14.35 23.35
CA GLU A 20 -9.97 14.48 22.10
C GLU A 20 -9.04 14.69 20.90
N GLU A 21 -8.02 15.54 21.04
CA GLU A 21 -7.02 15.77 20.02
C GLU A 21 -6.21 14.50 19.73
N LYS A 22 -5.79 13.77 20.79
CA LYS A 22 -5.09 12.48 20.67
C LYS A 22 -5.90 11.49 19.85
N VAL A 23 -7.17 11.30 20.19
CA VAL A 23 -8.06 10.38 19.49
C VAL A 23 -8.27 10.82 18.03
N SER A 24 -8.41 12.13 17.75
CA SER A 24 -8.56 12.63 16.38
C SER A 24 -7.35 12.35 15.49
N LEU A 25 -6.15 12.36 16.07
CA LEU A 25 -4.89 12.06 15.36
C LEU A 25 -4.70 10.57 15.06
N MET A 26 -5.46 9.68 15.71
CA MET A 26 -5.45 8.23 15.46
C MET A 26 -6.46 7.79 14.38
N LEU A 27 -7.14 8.73 13.72
CA LEU A 27 -8.01 8.49 12.58
C LEU A 27 -7.25 8.72 11.28
N HIS A 28 -7.59 7.96 10.22
CA HIS A 28 -6.96 8.16 8.91
C HIS A 28 -7.18 9.55 8.33
N GLU A 29 -8.24 10.23 8.72
CA GLU A 29 -8.51 11.66 8.50
C GLU A 29 -8.14 12.42 9.78
N SER A 30 -6.84 12.58 10.02
CA SER A 30 -6.34 13.25 11.22
C SER A 30 -6.60 14.76 11.16
N MET A 31 -7.28 15.27 12.17
CA MET A 31 -7.56 16.71 12.30
C MET A 31 -6.29 17.51 12.57
N ALA A 32 -6.28 18.78 12.16
CA ALA A 32 -5.22 19.69 12.54
C ALA A 32 -5.29 20.05 14.03
N VAL A 33 -4.12 20.26 14.67
CA VAL A 33 -4.00 20.88 16.00
C VAL A 33 -3.14 22.15 15.86
N PRO A 34 -3.72 23.28 15.37
CA PRO A 34 -2.96 24.46 14.98
C PRO A 34 -2.14 25.07 16.11
N ARG A 35 -2.62 25.01 17.37
CA ARG A 35 -1.89 25.54 18.54
C ARG A 35 -0.57 24.84 18.81
N LEU A 36 -0.39 23.59 18.29
CA LEU A 36 0.83 22.80 18.40
C LEU A 36 1.57 22.64 17.05
N GLY A 37 1.13 23.36 16.02
CA GLY A 37 1.74 23.27 14.68
C GLY A 37 1.51 21.93 13.99
N ILE A 38 0.58 21.10 14.46
CA ILE A 38 0.28 19.80 13.83
C ILE A 38 -0.72 20.04 12.70
N PRO A 39 -0.33 19.84 11.42
CA PRO A 39 -1.26 20.02 10.30
C PRO A 39 -2.24 18.83 10.20
N GLU A 40 -3.40 19.07 9.58
CA GLU A 40 -4.29 17.98 9.16
C GLU A 40 -3.54 17.02 8.25
N TYR A 41 -3.97 15.75 8.24
CA TYR A 41 -3.34 14.74 7.39
C TYR A 41 -4.30 13.61 7.04
N ASN A 42 -4.34 13.21 5.77
CA ASN A 42 -5.03 12.00 5.36
C ASN A 42 -4.00 10.90 5.09
N TRP A 43 -4.10 9.80 5.88
CA TRP A 43 -3.18 8.68 5.85
C TRP A 43 -3.40 7.74 4.66
N TRP A 44 -4.56 7.83 3.99
CA TRP A 44 -4.89 6.93 2.90
C TRP A 44 -4.32 7.40 1.58
N ASN A 45 -3.24 6.76 1.16
CA ASN A 45 -2.64 6.94 -0.14
C ASN A 45 -2.28 5.57 -0.72
N GLU A 46 -2.37 5.43 -2.05
CA GLU A 46 -2.14 4.17 -2.73
C GLU A 46 -1.14 4.35 -3.87
N GLY A 47 -0.22 3.39 -3.98
CA GLY A 47 0.85 3.38 -4.98
C GLY A 47 1.15 1.98 -5.48
N LEU A 48 0.09 1.20 -5.74
CA LEU A 48 0.20 -0.22 -6.11
C LEU A 48 1.05 -0.42 -7.36
N HIS A 49 0.75 0.32 -8.43
CA HIS A 49 1.47 0.32 -9.71
C HIS A 49 1.52 1.72 -10.35
N GLY A 50 1.69 2.72 -9.52
CA GLY A 50 1.69 4.16 -9.81
C GLY A 50 0.91 4.92 -8.74
N VAL A 51 1.11 6.24 -8.63
CA VAL A 51 0.39 7.07 -7.66
C VAL A 51 -1.09 7.13 -8.02
N ALA A 52 -1.95 6.62 -7.13
CA ALA A 52 -3.37 6.49 -7.39
C ALA A 52 -4.17 7.75 -7.05
N ARG A 53 -5.20 8.01 -7.84
CA ARG A 53 -6.32 8.92 -7.57
C ARG A 53 -5.94 10.36 -7.21
N ASN A 54 -4.74 10.77 -7.61
CA ASN A 54 -4.23 12.13 -7.44
C ASN A 54 -3.79 12.74 -8.78
N GLY A 55 -4.69 12.76 -9.78
CA GLY A 55 -4.43 13.31 -11.11
C GLY A 55 -3.47 12.45 -11.93
N ALA A 56 -2.68 13.10 -12.82
CA ALA A 56 -1.77 12.40 -13.72
C ALA A 56 -0.66 11.67 -12.96
N ALA A 57 -0.34 10.44 -13.41
CA ALA A 57 0.78 9.64 -12.90
C ALA A 57 1.21 8.63 -13.96
N THR A 58 2.46 8.15 -13.87
CA THR A 58 2.87 6.96 -14.64
C THR A 58 2.08 5.74 -14.14
N ILE A 59 1.52 4.97 -15.06
CA ILE A 59 0.87 3.69 -14.77
C ILE A 59 1.80 2.58 -15.22
N PHE A 60 2.23 1.78 -14.26
CA PHE A 60 3.05 0.60 -14.48
C PHE A 60 2.17 -0.64 -14.69
N PRO A 61 2.72 -1.76 -15.18
CA PRO A 61 2.01 -3.04 -15.18
C PRO A 61 1.50 -3.42 -13.78
N GLN A 62 0.46 -4.25 -13.75
CA GLN A 62 -0.02 -4.81 -12.49
C GLN A 62 1.09 -5.58 -11.76
N THR A 63 1.05 -5.56 -10.43
CA THR A 63 2.07 -6.15 -9.55
C THR A 63 2.36 -7.63 -9.87
N ILE A 64 1.35 -8.40 -10.24
CA ILE A 64 1.53 -9.81 -10.67
C ILE A 64 2.38 -9.92 -11.94
N GLY A 65 2.27 -8.96 -12.87
CA GLY A 65 3.11 -8.87 -14.06
C GLY A 65 4.54 -8.47 -13.73
N LEU A 66 4.73 -7.51 -12.81
CA LEU A 66 6.04 -7.15 -12.29
C LEU A 66 6.73 -8.37 -11.65
N ALA A 67 6.00 -9.16 -10.86
CA ALA A 67 6.54 -10.38 -10.24
C ALA A 67 7.01 -11.41 -11.27
N ALA A 68 6.31 -11.53 -12.42
CA ALA A 68 6.68 -12.43 -13.51
C ALA A 68 8.03 -12.10 -14.15
N THR A 69 8.60 -10.92 -13.89
CA THR A 69 9.95 -10.56 -14.34
C THR A 69 11.06 -11.26 -13.57
N PHE A 70 10.81 -11.69 -12.34
CA PHE A 70 11.80 -12.18 -11.36
C PHE A 70 12.98 -11.21 -11.14
N ASP A 71 12.79 -9.91 -11.42
CA ASP A 71 13.84 -8.87 -11.39
C ASP A 71 13.57 -7.88 -10.25
N THR A 72 14.15 -8.16 -9.08
CA THR A 72 14.00 -7.31 -7.89
C THR A 72 14.61 -5.91 -8.05
N LYS A 73 15.64 -5.76 -8.90
CA LYS A 73 16.23 -4.45 -9.20
C LYS A 73 15.28 -3.60 -10.03
N LEU A 74 14.61 -4.23 -10.99
CA LEU A 74 13.59 -3.56 -11.79
C LEU A 74 12.40 -3.15 -10.92
N ALA A 75 11.94 -4.04 -10.03
CA ALA A 75 10.89 -3.74 -9.08
C ALA A 75 11.27 -2.56 -8.16
N GLN A 76 12.48 -2.52 -7.63
CA GLN A 76 12.93 -1.39 -6.81
C GLN A 76 12.90 -0.08 -7.61
N LYS A 77 13.38 -0.05 -8.85
CA LYS A 77 13.33 1.14 -9.72
C LYS A 77 11.91 1.61 -10.00
N GLU A 78 10.96 0.68 -10.20
CA GLU A 78 9.55 1.03 -10.38
C GLU A 78 9.01 1.77 -9.13
N TYR A 79 9.24 1.21 -7.93
CA TYR A 79 8.78 1.84 -6.71
C TYR A 79 9.56 3.11 -6.33
N GLU A 80 10.82 3.25 -6.78
CA GLU A 80 11.56 4.52 -6.72
C GLU A 80 10.88 5.61 -7.56
N ALA A 81 10.48 5.28 -8.79
CA ALA A 81 9.74 6.20 -9.66
C ALA A 81 8.37 6.57 -9.07
N ILE A 82 7.64 5.60 -8.50
CA ILE A 82 6.36 5.85 -7.83
C ILE A 82 6.56 6.80 -6.65
N SER A 83 7.58 6.62 -5.83
CA SER A 83 7.85 7.48 -4.67
C SER A 83 8.36 8.87 -5.07
N ASP A 84 9.06 9.01 -6.20
CA ASP A 84 9.43 10.31 -6.77
C ASP A 84 8.19 11.11 -7.19
N GLU A 85 7.27 10.48 -7.92
CA GLU A 85 6.00 11.10 -8.29
C GLU A 85 5.13 11.43 -7.07
N ALA A 86 5.12 10.55 -6.06
CA ALA A 86 4.41 10.78 -4.81
C ALA A 86 4.91 12.04 -4.09
N ARG A 87 6.22 12.18 -3.94
CA ARG A 87 6.85 13.37 -3.34
C ARG A 87 6.62 14.63 -4.17
N ALA A 88 6.78 14.54 -5.50
CA ALA A 88 6.50 15.65 -6.40
C ALA A 88 5.07 16.18 -6.22
N LYS A 89 4.09 15.29 -6.17
CA LYS A 89 2.67 15.63 -5.95
C LYS A 89 2.41 16.20 -4.56
N TYR A 90 2.97 15.57 -3.53
CA TYR A 90 2.86 16.06 -2.16
C TYR A 90 3.41 17.49 -2.05
N ASN A 91 4.60 17.78 -2.59
CA ASN A 91 5.22 19.08 -2.56
C ASN A 91 4.31 20.16 -3.21
N GLU A 92 3.69 19.83 -4.35
CA GLU A 92 2.74 20.73 -5.01
C GLU A 92 1.44 20.91 -4.22
N CYS A 93 0.92 19.85 -3.62
CA CYS A 93 -0.27 19.91 -2.77
C CYS A 93 -0.04 20.79 -1.53
N ILE A 94 1.12 20.66 -0.87
CA ILE A 94 1.47 21.49 0.29
C ILE A 94 1.59 22.96 -0.10
N LYS A 95 2.22 23.29 -1.24
CA LYS A 95 2.28 24.67 -1.77
C LYS A 95 0.88 25.24 -2.02
N ALA A 96 -0.07 24.39 -2.44
CA ALA A 96 -1.47 24.77 -2.64
C ALA A 96 -2.32 24.71 -1.36
N ASN A 97 -1.71 24.48 -0.18
CA ASN A 97 -2.36 24.26 1.10
C ASN A 97 -3.47 23.19 1.05
N SER A 98 -3.22 22.07 0.37
CA SER A 98 -4.13 20.95 0.21
C SER A 98 -3.54 19.68 0.84
N ARG A 99 -4.33 18.99 1.66
CA ARG A 99 -3.94 17.75 2.38
C ARG A 99 -5.04 16.69 2.35
N LYS A 100 -5.72 16.59 1.21
CA LYS A 100 -6.84 15.67 1.02
C LYS A 100 -6.37 14.21 0.89
N GLN A 101 -7.30 13.30 0.88
CA GLN A 101 -7.07 11.89 0.57
C GLN A 101 -6.29 11.73 -0.74
N TYR A 102 -5.34 10.79 -0.78
CA TYR A 102 -4.39 10.53 -1.87
C TYR A 102 -3.35 11.63 -2.13
N GLN A 103 -3.23 12.62 -1.25
CA GLN A 103 -2.24 13.69 -1.38
C GLN A 103 -1.09 13.60 -0.37
N GLY A 104 -1.04 12.53 0.41
CA GLY A 104 -0.04 12.30 1.47
C GLY A 104 1.15 11.45 1.00
N LEU A 105 1.91 10.99 1.99
CA LEU A 105 3.17 10.24 1.82
C LEU A 105 3.15 8.85 2.46
N THR A 106 2.05 8.44 3.08
CA THR A 106 1.86 7.11 3.66
C THR A 106 1.14 6.22 2.65
N PHE A 107 1.87 5.32 2.01
CA PHE A 107 1.36 4.49 0.92
C PHE A 107 1.00 3.10 1.45
N TRP A 108 -0.26 2.70 1.32
CA TRP A 108 -0.72 1.39 1.75
C TRP A 108 -0.38 0.32 0.70
N THR A 109 0.91 0.15 0.50
CA THR A 109 1.59 -0.70 -0.49
C THR A 109 2.93 -1.15 0.09
N PRO A 110 3.39 -2.42 -0.17
CA PRO A 110 2.88 -3.43 -1.08
C PRO A 110 1.86 -4.39 -0.48
N ASN A 111 1.05 -5.04 -1.36
CA ASN A 111 0.25 -6.19 -1.00
C ASN A 111 1.09 -7.47 -1.10
N VAL A 112 1.46 -8.04 0.04
CA VAL A 112 2.29 -9.26 0.14
C VAL A 112 1.50 -10.50 0.56
N ASN A 113 0.20 -10.49 0.36
CA ASN A 113 -0.62 -11.67 0.55
C ASN A 113 -0.30 -12.73 -0.52
N ILE A 114 -0.36 -14.00 -0.13
CA ILE A 114 -0.16 -15.13 -1.05
C ILE A 114 -1.45 -15.36 -1.85
N PHE A 115 -1.34 -15.34 -3.17
CA PHE A 115 -2.48 -15.56 -4.08
C PHE A 115 -2.85 -17.05 -4.13
N ARG A 116 -3.57 -17.55 -3.12
CA ARG A 116 -3.92 -18.97 -2.96
C ARG A 116 -5.25 -19.36 -3.60
N ASP A 117 -6.17 -18.41 -3.83
CA ASP A 117 -7.52 -18.70 -4.30
C ASP A 117 -7.83 -17.85 -5.54
N PRO A 118 -8.10 -18.48 -6.71
CA PRO A 118 -8.36 -17.75 -7.96
C PRO A 118 -9.68 -16.95 -7.93
N ARG A 119 -10.57 -17.19 -6.95
CA ARG A 119 -11.79 -16.41 -6.74
C ARG A 119 -11.53 -15.09 -6.01
N TRP A 120 -10.34 -14.88 -5.49
CA TRP A 120 -10.00 -13.62 -4.85
C TRP A 120 -9.83 -12.50 -5.89
N GLY A 121 -10.69 -11.49 -5.84
CA GLY A 121 -10.76 -10.40 -6.83
C GLY A 121 -9.57 -9.44 -6.83
N ARG A 122 -8.58 -9.62 -5.93
CA ARG A 122 -7.39 -8.77 -5.78
C ARG A 122 -6.07 -9.50 -6.04
N GLY A 123 -6.11 -10.68 -6.65
CA GLY A 123 -4.91 -11.47 -6.94
C GLY A 123 -3.86 -10.73 -7.78
N GLN A 124 -4.29 -9.89 -8.72
CA GLN A 124 -3.40 -9.08 -9.57
C GLN A 124 -2.60 -8.02 -8.78
N GLU A 125 -3.04 -7.66 -7.57
CA GLU A 125 -2.33 -6.73 -6.69
C GLU A 125 -1.12 -7.37 -6.00
N THR A 126 -0.94 -8.69 -6.09
CA THR A 126 0.08 -9.46 -5.36
C THR A 126 1.26 -9.83 -6.24
N PHE A 127 2.32 -10.32 -5.60
CA PHE A 127 3.49 -10.90 -6.29
C PHE A 127 3.33 -12.41 -6.61
N GLY A 128 2.13 -12.97 -6.42
CA GLY A 128 1.81 -14.36 -6.73
C GLY A 128 1.70 -15.27 -5.53
N GLU A 129 1.98 -16.57 -5.74
CA GLU A 129 1.72 -17.61 -4.76
C GLU A 129 2.97 -18.11 -4.01
N ASP A 130 4.16 -17.71 -4.44
CA ASP A 130 5.43 -18.13 -3.83
C ASP A 130 5.86 -17.18 -2.70
N PRO A 131 6.04 -17.68 -1.45
CA PRO A 131 6.42 -16.82 -0.32
C PRO A 131 7.80 -16.18 -0.46
N TYR A 132 8.76 -16.85 -1.11
CA TYR A 132 10.10 -16.32 -1.28
C TYR A 132 10.13 -15.20 -2.32
N LEU A 133 9.53 -15.43 -3.50
CA LEU A 133 9.41 -14.39 -4.54
C LEU A 133 8.66 -13.17 -3.99
N THR A 134 7.53 -13.39 -3.28
CA THR A 134 6.75 -12.33 -2.64
C THR A 134 7.60 -11.53 -1.64
N SER A 135 8.44 -12.23 -0.85
CA SER A 135 9.35 -11.57 0.09
C SER A 135 10.38 -10.69 -0.65
N GLN A 136 11.03 -11.22 -1.68
CA GLN A 136 12.07 -10.48 -2.40
C GLN A 136 11.53 -9.28 -3.17
N MET A 137 10.38 -9.43 -3.83
CA MET A 137 9.71 -8.34 -4.52
C MET A 137 9.16 -7.31 -3.54
N GLY A 138 8.61 -7.76 -2.41
CA GLY A 138 8.14 -6.87 -1.35
C GLY A 138 9.26 -6.04 -0.72
N ILE A 139 10.43 -6.63 -0.46
CA ILE A 139 11.63 -5.90 -0.01
C ILE A 139 12.03 -4.82 -1.01
N ALA A 140 12.03 -5.16 -2.31
CA ALA A 140 12.35 -4.20 -3.38
C ALA A 140 11.34 -3.03 -3.40
N ALA A 141 10.05 -3.33 -3.22
CA ALA A 141 9.00 -2.32 -3.13
C ALA A 141 9.20 -1.38 -1.92
N VAL A 142 9.45 -1.94 -0.74
CA VAL A 142 9.70 -1.14 0.47
C VAL A 142 10.91 -0.22 0.28
N LYS A 143 12.04 -0.73 -0.22
CA LYS A 143 13.24 0.06 -0.47
C LYS A 143 13.01 1.17 -1.48
N GLY A 144 12.32 0.88 -2.59
CA GLY A 144 11.98 1.89 -3.60
C GLY A 144 11.05 2.96 -3.07
N LEU A 145 10.05 2.59 -2.26
CA LEU A 145 9.13 3.55 -1.65
C LEU A 145 9.79 4.41 -0.57
N GLN A 146 10.53 3.80 0.35
CA GLN A 146 11.07 4.50 1.53
C GLN A 146 12.40 5.19 1.29
N GLY A 147 13.16 4.75 0.28
CA GLY A 147 14.54 5.18 0.08
C GLY A 147 15.50 4.49 1.03
N ASP A 148 16.71 5.03 1.16
CA ASP A 148 17.86 4.44 1.87
C ASP A 148 18.10 5.04 3.26
N ASP A 149 17.27 5.96 3.72
CA ASP A 149 17.43 6.70 4.96
C ASP A 149 16.20 6.49 5.86
N SER A 150 16.34 5.67 6.89
CA SER A 150 15.24 5.32 7.80
C SER A 150 14.75 6.48 8.67
N ASP A 151 15.54 7.54 8.80
CA ASP A 151 15.17 8.73 9.58
C ASP A 151 14.62 9.86 8.71
N ASN A 152 14.79 9.77 7.37
CA ASN A 152 14.25 10.72 6.39
C ASN A 152 13.60 9.97 5.23
N LEU A 153 12.46 9.34 5.50
CA LEU A 153 11.74 8.53 4.54
C LEU A 153 11.26 9.34 3.33
N LYS A 154 11.39 8.76 2.14
CA LYS A 154 10.84 9.36 0.92
C LYS A 154 9.31 9.25 0.92
N THR A 155 8.78 8.07 1.13
CA THR A 155 7.39 7.77 1.48
C THR A 155 7.39 6.68 2.55
N ALA A 156 6.28 6.45 3.24
CA ALA A 156 6.14 5.33 4.16
C ALA A 156 5.42 4.18 3.44
N ALA A 157 6.05 3.02 3.37
CA ALA A 157 5.46 1.79 2.83
C ALA A 157 4.62 1.07 3.90
N CYS A 158 3.68 0.23 3.46
CA CYS A 158 2.81 -0.53 4.32
C CYS A 158 2.67 -1.98 3.83
N ALA A 159 3.15 -2.93 4.63
CA ALA A 159 2.94 -4.35 4.35
C ALA A 159 1.48 -4.73 4.63
N LYS A 160 0.75 -5.20 3.61
CA LYS A 160 -0.67 -5.53 3.75
C LYS A 160 -1.04 -6.85 3.06
N HIS A 161 -2.09 -7.50 3.51
CA HIS A 161 -2.94 -7.30 4.68
C HIS A 161 -2.59 -8.40 5.70
N TYR A 162 -2.19 -8.03 6.90
CA TYR A 162 -1.65 -8.92 7.92
C TYR A 162 -2.77 -9.53 8.76
N ALA A 163 -3.04 -10.83 8.67
CA ALA A 163 -2.41 -11.85 7.87
C ALA A 163 -3.44 -12.82 7.27
N VAL A 164 -2.99 -13.66 6.30
CA VAL A 164 -3.80 -14.72 5.68
C VAL A 164 -5.03 -14.20 4.92
N HIS A 165 -4.93 -13.04 4.29
CA HIS A 165 -5.99 -12.41 3.50
C HIS A 165 -5.81 -12.72 2.01
N SER A 166 -6.57 -13.66 1.45
CA SER A 166 -6.60 -14.01 0.02
C SER A 166 -7.66 -15.07 -0.29
N GLY A 167 -8.81 -15.00 0.37
CA GLY A 167 -9.97 -15.83 0.10
C GLY A 167 -10.98 -15.16 -0.82
N PRO A 168 -12.14 -15.80 -1.06
CA PRO A 168 -13.24 -15.17 -1.80
C PRO A 168 -13.61 -13.83 -1.16
N GLU A 169 -13.76 -12.81 -2.01
CA GLU A 169 -13.93 -11.42 -1.54
C GLU A 169 -15.22 -11.20 -0.71
N ALA A 170 -16.27 -11.98 -1.00
CA ALA A 170 -17.54 -11.87 -0.31
C ALA A 170 -17.47 -12.18 1.20
N GLY A 171 -16.51 -13.00 1.62
CA GLY A 171 -16.34 -13.44 3.02
C GLY A 171 -15.45 -12.53 3.87
N ARG A 172 -14.76 -11.55 3.29
CA ARG A 172 -13.67 -10.82 3.96
C ARG A 172 -14.02 -10.20 5.31
N HIS A 173 -15.28 -9.76 5.50
CA HIS A 173 -15.75 -9.13 6.75
C HIS A 173 -16.26 -10.11 7.82
N VAL A 174 -16.45 -11.39 7.47
CA VAL A 174 -17.07 -12.37 8.37
C VAL A 174 -16.23 -13.62 8.60
N ASP A 175 -15.32 -13.95 7.67
CA ASP A 175 -14.56 -15.18 7.69
C ASP A 175 -13.68 -15.31 8.93
N ASP A 176 -13.51 -16.56 9.37
CA ASP A 176 -12.52 -16.95 10.38
C ASP A 176 -11.59 -17.99 9.75
N ILE A 177 -10.37 -17.58 9.47
CA ILE A 177 -9.40 -18.41 8.73
C ILE A 177 -8.56 -19.20 9.73
N ASN A 178 -8.48 -20.51 9.50
CA ASN A 178 -7.82 -21.43 10.41
C ASN A 178 -6.78 -22.31 9.66
N PRO A 179 -5.67 -21.72 9.15
CA PRO A 179 -4.62 -22.49 8.49
C PRO A 179 -3.91 -23.40 9.49
N SER A 180 -3.24 -24.47 9.00
CA SER A 180 -2.33 -25.19 9.85
C SER A 180 -1.21 -24.26 10.37
N LYS A 181 -0.62 -24.59 11.54
CA LYS A 181 0.53 -23.80 12.05
C LYS A 181 1.68 -23.81 11.05
N LYS A 182 1.89 -24.93 10.35
CA LYS A 182 2.90 -25.04 9.30
C LYS A 182 2.63 -24.05 8.18
N ASP A 183 1.43 -24.03 7.62
CA ASP A 183 1.09 -23.11 6.53
C ASP A 183 1.18 -21.65 6.96
N LEU A 184 0.76 -21.33 8.20
CA LEU A 184 0.90 -19.98 8.73
C LEU A 184 2.37 -19.52 8.71
N TRP A 185 3.30 -20.34 9.25
CA TRP A 185 4.70 -19.98 9.41
C TRP A 185 5.54 -20.13 8.14
N GLU A 186 5.19 -21.06 7.24
CA GLU A 186 5.98 -21.35 6.04
C GLU A 186 5.44 -20.65 4.79
N THR A 187 4.16 -20.23 4.79
CA THR A 187 3.51 -19.65 3.61
C THR A 187 3.05 -18.21 3.84
N TYR A 188 2.28 -17.95 4.91
CA TYR A 188 1.58 -16.66 5.04
C TYR A 188 2.35 -15.57 5.78
N LEU A 189 3.22 -15.93 6.71
CA LEU A 189 3.99 -14.96 7.50
C LEU A 189 5.36 -14.58 6.94
N PRO A 190 6.04 -15.40 6.10
CA PRO A 190 7.41 -15.12 5.67
C PRO A 190 7.60 -13.77 5.00
N ALA A 191 6.69 -13.37 4.10
CA ALA A 191 6.78 -12.08 3.41
C ALA A 191 6.65 -10.90 4.38
N PHE A 192 5.72 -10.94 5.33
CA PHE A 192 5.60 -9.91 6.36
C PHE A 192 6.86 -9.82 7.23
N LYS A 193 7.41 -10.97 7.65
CA LYS A 193 8.66 -11.01 8.41
C LYS A 193 9.80 -10.37 7.65
N ALA A 194 9.94 -10.72 6.37
CA ALA A 194 10.97 -10.16 5.50
C ALA A 194 10.85 -8.63 5.35
N LEU A 195 9.63 -8.11 5.25
CA LEU A 195 9.39 -6.68 5.16
C LEU A 195 9.65 -5.96 6.51
N VAL A 196 9.31 -6.58 7.63
CA VAL A 196 9.68 -6.05 8.95
C VAL A 196 11.20 -5.99 9.11
N ASP A 197 11.93 -7.05 8.71
CA ASP A 197 13.38 -7.10 8.77
C ASP A 197 14.06 -6.08 7.85
N CYS A 198 13.43 -5.71 6.75
CA CYS A 198 13.95 -4.66 5.88
C CYS A 198 13.52 -3.24 6.29
N GLY A 199 12.79 -3.09 7.39
CA GLY A 199 12.43 -1.80 7.97
C GLY A 199 11.19 -1.14 7.36
N VAL A 200 10.17 -1.92 6.97
CA VAL A 200 8.89 -1.35 6.54
C VAL A 200 8.30 -0.47 7.64
N GLU A 201 7.82 0.73 7.28
CA GLU A 201 7.35 1.72 8.25
C GLU A 201 5.99 1.38 8.84
N SER A 202 5.12 0.69 8.09
CA SER A 202 3.81 0.33 8.59
C SER A 202 3.34 -1.06 8.17
N VAL A 203 2.38 -1.60 8.93
CA VAL A 203 1.70 -2.87 8.66
C VAL A 203 0.20 -2.64 8.76
N MET A 204 -0.56 -3.13 7.77
CA MET A 204 -2.02 -3.07 7.78
C MET A 204 -2.61 -4.42 8.17
N GLY A 205 -3.42 -4.44 9.22
CA GLY A 205 -4.17 -5.64 9.63
C GLY A 205 -5.29 -5.96 8.65
N ALA A 206 -5.53 -7.26 8.42
CA ALA A 206 -6.57 -7.73 7.52
C ALA A 206 -7.98 -7.60 8.09
N TYR A 207 -9.01 -7.72 7.24
CA TYR A 207 -10.41 -7.64 7.64
C TYR A 207 -10.84 -8.79 8.54
N GLN A 208 -10.55 -10.01 8.14
CA GLN A 208 -11.10 -11.23 8.74
C GLN A 208 -10.49 -11.56 10.11
N ARG A 209 -11.02 -12.64 10.70
CA ARG A 209 -10.43 -13.27 11.89
C ARG A 209 -9.39 -14.32 11.50
N LEU A 210 -8.45 -14.53 12.40
CA LEU A 210 -7.52 -15.66 12.39
C LEU A 210 -7.60 -16.37 13.73
N TYR A 211 -7.96 -17.66 13.71
CA TYR A 211 -8.16 -18.48 14.92
C TYR A 211 -9.14 -17.84 15.91
N GLY A 212 -10.21 -17.26 15.43
CA GLY A 212 -11.26 -16.61 16.22
C GLY A 212 -10.97 -15.17 16.60
N GLU A 213 -9.73 -14.67 16.48
CA GLU A 213 -9.35 -13.30 16.80
C GLU A 213 -9.41 -12.40 15.55
N PRO A 214 -10.03 -11.19 15.61
CA PRO A 214 -9.93 -10.21 14.53
C PRO A 214 -8.47 -9.82 14.30
N CYS A 215 -7.99 -9.81 13.06
CA CYS A 215 -6.57 -9.51 12.77
C CYS A 215 -6.11 -8.17 13.36
N ASN A 216 -6.98 -7.15 13.37
CA ASN A 216 -6.69 -5.83 13.94
C ASN A 216 -6.87 -5.74 15.48
N GLY A 217 -7.26 -6.83 16.13
CA GLY A 217 -7.43 -6.95 17.59
C GLY A 217 -6.78 -8.21 18.14
N SER A 218 -5.95 -8.88 17.37
CA SER A 218 -5.33 -10.15 17.73
C SER A 218 -4.08 -9.95 18.60
N LYS A 219 -4.13 -10.48 19.81
CA LYS A 219 -2.94 -10.55 20.66
C LYS A 219 -1.84 -11.37 20.01
N PHE A 220 -2.20 -12.53 19.46
CA PHE A 220 -1.27 -13.44 18.81
C PHE A 220 -0.54 -12.79 17.63
N LEU A 221 -1.27 -12.12 16.72
CA LEU A 221 -0.64 -11.50 15.55
C LEU A 221 0.13 -10.23 15.91
N LEU A 222 -0.52 -9.30 16.60
CA LEU A 222 0.02 -7.94 16.76
C LEU A 222 1.02 -7.84 17.91
N LYS A 223 0.74 -8.43 19.07
CA LYS A 223 1.67 -8.38 20.20
C LYS A 223 2.72 -9.47 20.13
N ASP A 224 2.29 -10.74 20.17
CA ASP A 224 3.22 -11.84 20.38
C ASP A 224 4.17 -12.04 19.16
N ILE A 225 3.64 -11.90 17.93
CA ILE A 225 4.45 -12.07 16.71
C ILE A 225 5.06 -10.73 16.27
N LEU A 226 4.22 -9.75 15.92
CA LEU A 226 4.70 -8.54 15.25
C LEU A 226 5.58 -7.68 16.17
N ARG A 227 5.11 -7.36 17.39
CA ARG A 227 5.83 -6.51 18.33
C ARG A 227 6.95 -7.24 19.08
N GLU A 228 6.64 -8.38 19.72
CA GLU A 228 7.59 -9.05 20.61
C GLU A 228 8.57 -9.91 19.84
N LYS A 229 8.08 -10.83 18.99
CA LYS A 229 8.97 -11.77 18.30
C LYS A 229 9.76 -11.13 17.16
N TRP A 230 9.14 -10.22 16.38
CA TRP A 230 9.80 -9.58 15.25
C TRP A 230 10.35 -8.20 15.56
N GLY A 231 10.00 -7.60 16.69
CA GLY A 231 10.52 -6.31 17.13
C GLY A 231 10.07 -5.12 16.30
N PHE A 232 8.93 -5.22 15.61
CA PHE A 232 8.40 -4.16 14.76
C PHE A 232 8.15 -2.87 15.55
N LYS A 233 8.69 -1.75 15.07
CA LYS A 233 8.64 -0.43 15.74
C LYS A 233 7.70 0.56 15.07
N GLY A 234 7.38 0.38 13.79
CA GLY A 234 6.48 1.25 13.04
C GLY A 234 5.02 1.18 13.51
N HIS A 235 4.13 1.88 12.83
CA HIS A 235 2.72 1.88 13.20
C HIS A 235 1.93 0.75 12.52
N VAL A 236 0.85 0.34 13.18
CA VAL A 236 -0.15 -0.58 12.62
C VAL A 236 -1.41 0.21 12.27
N VAL A 237 -1.90 0.04 11.05
CA VAL A 237 -3.16 0.60 10.56
C VAL A 237 -4.19 -0.51 10.36
N SER A 238 -5.45 -0.25 10.70
CA SER A 238 -6.55 -1.15 10.33
C SER A 238 -6.90 -1.02 8.85
N ASP A 239 -7.31 -2.09 8.20
CA ASP A 239 -8.03 -1.94 6.94
C ASP A 239 -9.34 -1.14 7.17
N CYS A 240 -9.88 -0.54 6.10
CA CYS A 240 -10.96 0.42 6.23
C CYS A 240 -12.25 -0.24 6.78
N TRP A 241 -12.73 0.28 7.88
CA TRP A 241 -13.86 -0.21 8.69
C TRP A 241 -13.64 -1.57 9.37
N ALA A 242 -12.47 -2.20 9.27
CA ALA A 242 -12.21 -3.52 9.86
C ALA A 242 -12.39 -3.56 11.39
N VAL A 243 -12.15 -2.46 12.10
CA VAL A 243 -12.42 -2.40 13.56
C VAL A 243 -13.91 -2.37 13.87
N ARG A 244 -14.75 -1.84 12.97
CA ARG A 244 -16.21 -1.89 13.09
C ARG A 244 -16.72 -3.34 13.00
N ASP A 245 -16.08 -4.17 12.21
CA ASP A 245 -16.46 -5.57 12.06
C ASP A 245 -16.43 -6.35 13.39
N PHE A 246 -15.65 -5.93 14.38
CA PHE A 246 -15.55 -6.60 15.66
C PHE A 246 -16.90 -6.72 16.37
N HIS A 247 -17.72 -5.66 16.33
CA HIS A 247 -19.06 -5.66 16.92
C HIS A 247 -20.18 -5.92 15.90
N GLU A 248 -20.01 -5.51 14.63
CA GLU A 248 -21.06 -5.67 13.62
C GLU A 248 -21.10 -7.07 12.99
N HIS A 249 -19.92 -7.65 12.67
CA HIS A 249 -19.84 -8.90 11.92
C HIS A 249 -19.21 -10.04 12.72
N HIS A 250 -18.07 -9.82 13.33
CA HIS A 250 -17.34 -10.86 14.08
C HIS A 250 -18.01 -11.21 15.42
N LYS A 251 -18.77 -10.29 16.02
CA LYS A 251 -19.45 -10.44 17.31
C LYS A 251 -18.50 -10.79 18.47
N VAL A 252 -17.23 -10.35 18.39
CA VAL A 252 -16.24 -10.53 19.46
C VAL A 252 -16.29 -9.42 20.51
N THR A 253 -16.89 -8.29 20.16
CA THR A 253 -17.22 -7.17 21.06
C THR A 253 -18.69 -6.81 20.90
N LYS A 254 -19.23 -6.02 21.81
CA LYS A 254 -20.66 -5.62 21.83
C LYS A 254 -20.86 -4.19 21.35
N THR A 255 -19.89 -3.33 21.57
CA THR A 255 -20.00 -1.89 21.34
C THR A 255 -18.82 -1.34 20.55
N PRO A 256 -18.96 -0.18 19.89
CA PRO A 256 -17.83 0.53 19.28
C PRO A 256 -16.71 0.85 20.28
N ALA A 257 -17.05 1.18 21.55
CA ALA A 257 -16.06 1.47 22.57
C ALA A 257 -15.21 0.25 22.94
N GLU A 258 -15.84 -0.92 23.09
CA GLU A 258 -15.12 -2.19 23.30
C GLU A 258 -14.23 -2.53 22.09
N SER A 259 -14.70 -2.27 20.86
CA SER A 259 -13.93 -2.53 19.63
C SER A 259 -12.71 -1.62 19.51
N ALA A 260 -12.88 -0.33 19.78
CA ALA A 260 -11.77 0.63 19.78
C ALA A 260 -10.74 0.25 20.86
N ALA A 261 -11.21 -0.05 22.09
CA ALA A 261 -10.34 -0.48 23.18
C ALA A 261 -9.56 -1.76 22.83
N LEU A 262 -10.22 -2.78 22.27
CA LEU A 262 -9.56 -4.03 21.87
C LEU A 262 -8.46 -3.76 20.84
N ALA A 263 -8.77 -3.01 19.79
CA ALA A 263 -7.80 -2.72 18.71
C ALA A 263 -6.59 -1.92 19.25
N ILE A 264 -6.82 -0.83 19.97
CA ILE A 264 -5.75 0.03 20.51
C ILE A 264 -4.90 -0.73 21.54
N ASN A 265 -5.53 -1.46 22.46
CA ASN A 265 -4.81 -2.30 23.43
C ASN A 265 -3.96 -3.39 22.76
N MET A 266 -4.34 -3.84 21.57
CA MET A 266 -3.55 -4.79 20.78
C MET A 266 -2.58 -4.11 19.81
N THR A 267 -2.34 -2.81 19.97
CA THR A 267 -1.38 -2.02 19.17
C THR A 267 -1.75 -1.78 17.71
N CYS A 268 -3.04 -1.78 17.37
CA CYS A 268 -3.52 -1.20 16.13
C CYS A 268 -3.61 0.33 16.33
N ASP A 269 -2.65 1.06 15.77
CA ASP A 269 -2.38 2.47 16.14
C ASP A 269 -3.28 3.46 15.38
N LEU A 270 -3.63 3.14 14.14
CA LEU A 270 -4.38 3.99 13.23
C LEU A 270 -5.66 3.30 12.75
N ASN A 271 -6.78 3.99 12.82
CA ASN A 271 -8.06 3.47 12.31
C ASN A 271 -8.41 4.06 10.94
N CYS A 272 -8.51 3.22 9.92
CA CYS A 272 -9.24 3.58 8.70
C CYS A 272 -10.74 3.36 8.92
N GLY A 273 -11.47 4.45 9.09
CA GLY A 273 -12.89 4.46 9.45
C GLY A 273 -13.15 5.40 10.63
N CYS A 274 -14.25 5.17 11.34
CA CYS A 274 -14.71 6.09 12.39
C CYS A 274 -14.77 5.46 13.79
N THR A 275 -14.43 4.18 13.94
CA THR A 275 -14.64 3.45 15.21
C THR A 275 -13.83 4.04 16.37
N TYR A 276 -12.65 4.63 16.09
CA TYR A 276 -11.83 5.23 17.15
C TYR A 276 -12.41 6.51 17.76
N HIS A 277 -13.43 7.12 17.18
CA HIS A 277 -14.19 8.17 17.91
C HIS A 277 -14.74 7.66 19.24
N ALA A 278 -15.08 6.35 19.32
CA ALA A 278 -15.56 5.72 20.55
C ALA A 278 -14.45 5.43 21.58
N ALA A 279 -13.18 5.72 21.27
CA ALA A 279 -12.07 5.58 22.22
C ALA A 279 -12.24 6.52 23.44
N LEU A 280 -12.85 7.69 23.25
CA LEU A 280 -13.19 8.60 24.37
C LEU A 280 -14.12 7.93 25.38
N ASP A 281 -15.13 7.21 24.89
CA ASP A 281 -16.05 6.47 25.75
C ASP A 281 -15.38 5.22 26.35
N ALA A 282 -14.47 4.59 25.62
CA ALA A 282 -13.67 3.48 26.15
C ALA A 282 -12.80 3.91 27.35
N VAL A 283 -12.19 5.10 27.29
CA VAL A 283 -11.43 5.66 28.42
C VAL A 283 -12.35 5.94 29.61
N LYS A 284 -13.52 6.59 29.40
CA LYS A 284 -14.50 6.86 30.46
C LYS A 284 -15.00 5.58 31.14
N GLN A 285 -15.08 4.47 30.38
CA GLN A 285 -15.50 3.16 30.88
C GLN A 285 -14.35 2.36 31.51
N GLY A 286 -13.12 2.88 31.53
CA GLY A 286 -11.94 2.16 32.02
C GLY A 286 -11.48 0.98 31.18
N LEU A 287 -11.93 0.89 29.92
CA LEU A 287 -11.52 -0.16 28.97
C LEU A 287 -10.20 0.15 28.29
N LEU A 288 -9.80 1.41 28.27
CA LEU A 288 -8.60 1.93 27.63
C LEU A 288 -7.96 2.99 28.51
N THR A 289 -6.64 3.06 28.56
CA THR A 289 -5.91 4.10 29.29
C THR A 289 -5.35 5.16 28.31
N GLU A 290 -5.14 6.36 28.81
CA GLU A 290 -4.48 7.42 28.02
C GLU A 290 -3.04 7.07 27.70
N GLU A 291 -2.34 6.31 28.58
CA GLU A 291 -1.02 5.77 28.32
C GLU A 291 -0.95 4.95 27.02
N THR A 292 -1.90 4.01 26.84
CA THR A 292 -1.98 3.17 25.63
C THR A 292 -2.23 4.00 24.38
N ILE A 293 -3.04 5.06 24.49
CA ILE A 293 -3.27 6.03 23.41
C ILE A 293 -1.94 6.76 23.09
N ASN A 294 -1.21 7.19 24.11
CA ASN A 294 0.07 7.89 23.94
C ASN A 294 1.12 7.02 23.21
N GLU A 295 1.18 5.72 23.49
CA GLU A 295 2.07 4.79 22.78
C GLU A 295 1.73 4.68 21.30
N SER A 296 0.44 4.58 20.96
CA SER A 296 0.00 4.55 19.56
C SER A 296 0.30 5.87 18.85
N LEU A 297 0.01 6.98 19.53
CA LEU A 297 0.25 8.31 18.98
C LEU A 297 1.74 8.60 18.75
N TYR A 298 2.61 8.09 19.65
CA TYR A 298 4.05 8.18 19.48
C TYR A 298 4.49 7.59 18.14
N ARG A 299 4.02 6.38 17.78
CA ARG A 299 4.38 5.71 16.52
C ARG A 299 3.86 6.47 15.30
N LEU A 300 2.66 7.04 15.39
CA LEU A 300 2.09 7.85 14.32
C LEU A 300 2.85 9.17 14.10
N LEU A 301 3.19 9.86 15.18
CA LEU A 301 3.98 11.09 15.10
C LEU A 301 5.40 10.79 14.60
N ASP A 302 6.05 9.71 15.05
CA ASP A 302 7.38 9.32 14.57
C ASP A 302 7.40 9.14 13.05
N THR A 303 6.40 8.46 12.48
CA THR A 303 6.23 8.35 11.03
C THR A 303 6.11 9.73 10.37
N ARG A 304 5.31 10.64 10.92
CA ARG A 304 5.14 11.99 10.36
C ARG A 304 6.43 12.82 10.42
N PHE A 305 7.21 12.69 11.49
CA PHE A 305 8.53 13.32 11.61
C PHE A 305 9.52 12.75 10.59
N LYS A 306 9.63 11.43 10.47
CA LYS A 306 10.49 10.79 9.46
C LYS A 306 10.12 11.21 8.03
N LEU A 307 8.86 11.50 7.76
CA LEU A 307 8.40 12.01 6.48
C LEU A 307 8.66 13.52 6.28
N GLY A 308 9.17 14.23 7.29
CA GLY A 308 9.44 15.67 7.24
C GLY A 308 8.18 16.53 7.15
N MET A 309 7.05 16.07 7.72
CA MET A 309 5.78 16.76 7.61
C MET A 309 5.66 18.02 8.49
N PHE A 310 6.58 18.21 9.42
CA PHE A 310 6.67 19.38 10.29
C PHE A 310 7.64 20.44 9.75
N ASP A 311 8.40 20.09 8.71
CA ASP A 311 9.33 20.99 8.03
C ASP A 311 8.67 21.67 6.81
N SER A 312 9.23 22.78 6.37
CA SER A 312 8.87 23.34 5.07
C SER A 312 9.39 22.43 3.93
N PRO A 313 8.66 22.31 2.81
CA PRO A 313 9.10 21.45 1.70
C PRO A 313 10.53 21.72 1.22
N GLU A 314 10.99 22.98 1.29
CA GLU A 314 12.33 23.37 0.86
C GLU A 314 13.45 22.82 1.75
N LYS A 315 13.13 22.50 3.02
CA LYS A 315 14.07 21.88 3.96
C LYS A 315 14.12 20.36 3.83
N SER A 316 13.12 19.76 3.18
CA SER A 316 13.09 18.31 2.96
C SER A 316 14.17 17.89 1.96
N LYS A 317 14.83 16.78 2.24
CA LYS A 317 15.74 16.07 1.29
C LYS A 317 15.09 15.90 -0.10
N TRP A 318 13.78 15.77 -0.14
CA TRP A 318 12.96 15.51 -1.33
C TRP A 318 12.25 16.76 -1.89
N GLY A 319 12.57 17.96 -1.38
CA GLY A 319 11.93 19.21 -1.77
C GLY A 319 12.21 19.66 -3.21
N HIS A 320 13.22 19.07 -3.85
CA HIS A 320 13.60 19.33 -5.24
C HIS A 320 12.67 18.65 -6.27
N LEU A 321 11.88 17.64 -5.84
CA LEU A 321 10.93 16.94 -6.70
C LEU A 321 9.67 17.78 -6.94
N GLY A 322 9.19 17.80 -8.20
CA GLY A 322 8.05 18.62 -8.58
C GLY A 322 7.41 18.15 -9.89
N LYS A 323 6.59 19.00 -10.51
CA LYS A 323 5.78 18.68 -11.69
C LYS A 323 6.52 17.96 -12.81
N LYS A 324 7.79 18.28 -13.05
CA LYS A 324 8.62 17.69 -14.11
C LYS A 324 8.90 16.20 -13.90
N ASP A 325 8.82 15.76 -12.66
CA ASP A 325 9.13 14.39 -12.25
C ASP A 325 7.89 13.47 -12.31
N VAL A 326 6.69 14.03 -12.60
CA VAL A 326 5.43 13.29 -12.73
C VAL A 326 5.22 12.89 -14.18
N ASP A 327 4.98 11.60 -14.43
CA ASP A 327 4.78 11.03 -15.77
C ASP A 327 5.89 11.43 -16.75
N SER A 328 7.13 11.41 -16.27
CA SER A 328 8.31 11.81 -17.05
C SER A 328 8.59 10.83 -18.21
N LYS A 329 9.40 11.26 -19.17
CA LYS A 329 9.83 10.38 -20.26
C LYS A 329 10.56 9.14 -19.75
N GLU A 330 11.38 9.33 -18.72
CA GLU A 330 12.15 8.28 -18.06
C GLU A 330 11.22 7.27 -17.35
N HIS A 331 10.21 7.75 -16.63
CA HIS A 331 9.22 6.88 -15.96
C HIS A 331 8.39 6.10 -16.98
N ARG A 332 7.96 6.73 -18.08
CA ARG A 332 7.26 6.03 -19.17
C ARG A 332 8.14 4.99 -19.87
N ALA A 333 9.43 5.28 -20.05
CA ALA A 333 10.37 4.31 -20.59
C ALA A 333 10.54 3.12 -19.64
N LEU A 334 10.64 3.36 -18.34
CA LEU A 334 10.68 2.32 -17.31
C LEU A 334 9.40 1.48 -17.31
N ALA A 335 8.22 2.10 -17.37
CA ALA A 335 6.94 1.37 -17.43
C ALA A 335 6.88 0.45 -18.66
N ARG A 336 7.39 0.91 -19.80
CA ARG A 336 7.52 0.08 -21.00
C ARG A 336 8.52 -1.07 -20.82
N GLU A 337 9.66 -0.84 -20.18
CA GLU A 337 10.65 -1.89 -19.87
C GLU A 337 10.02 -2.96 -18.98
N VAL A 338 9.33 -2.56 -17.92
CA VAL A 338 8.60 -3.49 -17.03
C VAL A 338 7.57 -4.30 -17.81
N ALA A 339 6.76 -3.66 -18.65
CA ALA A 339 5.77 -4.34 -19.47
C ALA A 339 6.42 -5.36 -20.43
N GLN A 340 7.51 -5.01 -21.07
CA GLN A 340 8.23 -5.93 -21.97
C GLN A 340 8.79 -7.14 -21.22
N LYS A 341 9.38 -6.93 -20.04
CA LYS A 341 9.96 -8.00 -19.24
C LYS A 341 8.91 -8.88 -18.52
N SER A 342 7.69 -8.36 -18.33
CA SER A 342 6.59 -9.12 -17.73
C SER A 342 5.95 -10.14 -18.68
N ILE A 343 6.23 -10.07 -19.98
CA ILE A 343 5.68 -10.98 -20.99
C ILE A 343 6.44 -12.29 -20.97
N VAL A 344 5.75 -13.39 -20.68
CA VAL A 344 6.31 -14.73 -20.62
C VAL A 344 6.00 -15.51 -21.89
N LEU A 345 7.04 -16.02 -22.58
CA LEU A 345 6.90 -16.86 -23.75
C LEU A 345 6.61 -18.31 -23.34
N LEU A 346 5.34 -18.68 -23.34
CA LEU A 346 4.90 -20.04 -22.93
C LEU A 346 5.10 -21.10 -24.03
N LYS A 347 5.04 -20.70 -25.30
CA LYS A 347 5.17 -21.62 -26.44
C LYS A 347 5.62 -20.86 -27.69
N ASN A 348 6.59 -21.40 -28.41
CA ASN A 348 7.01 -20.91 -29.74
C ASN A 348 7.29 -22.08 -30.69
N LYS A 349 6.20 -22.78 -31.07
CA LYS A 349 6.29 -23.93 -31.97
C LYS A 349 6.79 -23.47 -33.37
N ASP A 350 7.76 -24.18 -33.93
CA ASP A 350 8.35 -23.95 -35.25
C ASP A 350 8.90 -22.53 -35.45
N GLY A 351 9.28 -21.83 -34.36
CA GLY A 351 9.83 -20.46 -34.43
C GLY A 351 8.83 -19.46 -35.01
N LEU A 352 7.54 -19.57 -34.68
CA LEU A 352 6.47 -18.67 -35.16
C LEU A 352 6.73 -17.22 -34.76
N LEU A 353 7.19 -17.00 -33.53
CA LEU A 353 7.52 -15.69 -33.00
C LEU A 353 9.04 -15.41 -33.11
N PRO A 354 9.44 -14.16 -33.39
CA PRO A 354 8.60 -13.02 -33.76
C PRO A 354 7.87 -13.25 -35.09
N LEU A 355 6.68 -12.65 -35.24
CA LEU A 355 5.89 -12.73 -36.47
C LEU A 355 6.70 -12.15 -37.63
N LYS A 356 6.79 -12.90 -38.73
CA LYS A 356 7.49 -12.49 -39.96
C LYS A 356 6.56 -11.73 -40.89
N ASP A 357 7.10 -10.91 -41.80
CA ASP A 357 6.33 -10.09 -42.76
C ASP A 357 5.49 -10.90 -43.76
N LYS A 358 5.57 -12.24 -43.72
CA LYS A 358 4.74 -13.14 -44.56
C LYS A 358 3.24 -13.14 -44.20
N PHE A 359 2.87 -12.67 -43.00
CA PHE A 359 1.49 -12.61 -42.56
C PHE A 359 0.83 -11.35 -43.13
N LYS A 360 -0.25 -11.51 -43.90
CA LYS A 360 -1.01 -10.42 -44.52
C LYS A 360 -2.29 -10.08 -43.75
N LYS A 361 -2.73 -10.98 -42.88
CA LYS A 361 -3.90 -10.78 -42.03
C LYS A 361 -3.59 -11.18 -40.60
N ILE A 362 -3.98 -10.35 -39.67
CA ILE A 362 -3.89 -10.59 -38.23
C ILE A 362 -5.28 -10.41 -37.64
N LEU A 363 -5.80 -11.44 -36.96
CA LEU A 363 -7.03 -11.37 -36.21
C LEU A 363 -6.68 -11.22 -34.71
N VAL A 364 -7.10 -10.12 -34.10
CA VAL A 364 -7.00 -9.87 -32.66
C VAL A 364 -8.34 -10.18 -32.03
N MET A 365 -8.36 -11.06 -31.03
CA MET A 365 -9.61 -11.54 -30.41
C MET A 365 -9.55 -11.37 -28.89
N GLY A 366 -10.69 -11.05 -28.32
CA GLY A 366 -10.91 -11.08 -26.87
C GLY A 366 -11.35 -9.75 -26.27
N PRO A 367 -12.07 -9.81 -25.15
CA PRO A 367 -12.76 -8.64 -24.56
C PRO A 367 -11.80 -7.59 -24.00
N VAL A 368 -10.56 -7.96 -23.67
CA VAL A 368 -9.58 -7.03 -23.08
C VAL A 368 -8.60 -6.47 -24.10
N ALA A 369 -8.60 -6.95 -25.33
CA ALA A 369 -7.63 -6.56 -26.35
C ALA A 369 -7.64 -5.06 -26.68
N ALA A 370 -8.81 -4.40 -26.56
CA ALA A 370 -9.00 -2.96 -26.78
C ALA A 370 -9.52 -2.23 -25.52
N ASN A 371 -9.44 -2.87 -24.35
CA ASN A 371 -10.04 -2.33 -23.13
C ASN A 371 -8.99 -1.60 -22.28
N VAL A 372 -9.05 -0.27 -22.28
CA VAL A 372 -8.18 0.58 -21.45
C VAL A 372 -8.36 0.33 -19.95
N ASN A 373 -9.57 0.02 -19.50
CA ASN A 373 -9.83 -0.25 -18.08
C ASN A 373 -9.06 -1.47 -17.55
N ALA A 374 -8.78 -2.46 -18.43
CA ALA A 374 -7.96 -3.59 -18.08
C ALA A 374 -6.50 -3.21 -17.74
N LEU A 375 -6.00 -2.12 -18.35
CA LEU A 375 -4.66 -1.59 -18.05
C LEU A 375 -4.63 -0.79 -16.74
N LEU A 376 -5.74 -0.13 -16.40
CA LEU A 376 -5.83 0.71 -15.22
C LEU A 376 -5.85 -0.12 -13.93
N GLY A 377 -6.62 -1.21 -13.90
CA GLY A 377 -6.81 -2.01 -12.69
C GLY A 377 -7.39 -1.21 -11.53
N ASN A 378 -7.09 -1.65 -10.30
CA ASN A 378 -7.44 -0.90 -9.09
C ASN A 378 -6.27 0.02 -8.68
N TYR A 379 -6.56 1.11 -7.98
CA TYR A 379 -5.57 2.09 -7.49
C TYR A 379 -4.70 2.66 -8.61
N ASN A 380 -5.31 3.34 -9.57
CA ASN A 380 -4.61 4.00 -10.67
C ASN A 380 -4.66 5.52 -10.58
N GLY A 381 -3.71 6.18 -11.24
CA GLY A 381 -3.77 7.59 -11.62
C GLY A 381 -4.43 7.79 -12.99
N LEU A 382 -4.35 9.01 -13.51
CA LEU A 382 -4.73 9.33 -14.90
C LEU A 382 -3.47 9.28 -15.78
N ASN A 383 -3.57 8.65 -16.95
CA ASN A 383 -2.46 8.63 -17.91
C ASN A 383 -2.98 8.72 -19.35
N SER A 384 -2.36 9.57 -20.15
CA SER A 384 -2.69 9.76 -21.57
C SER A 384 -1.88 8.87 -22.52
N HIS A 385 -0.99 8.03 -21.99
CA HIS A 385 -0.05 7.21 -22.75
C HIS A 385 -0.32 5.69 -22.61
N LEU A 386 -1.57 5.34 -22.29
CA LEU A 386 -1.98 3.95 -22.23
C LEU A 386 -2.11 3.38 -23.65
N VAL A 387 -1.55 2.20 -23.86
CA VAL A 387 -1.58 1.50 -25.14
C VAL A 387 -2.17 0.11 -24.93
N THR A 388 -3.33 -0.14 -25.54
CA THR A 388 -3.96 -1.47 -25.53
C THR A 388 -3.20 -2.44 -26.43
N MET A 389 -3.45 -3.74 -26.28
CA MET A 389 -2.84 -4.78 -27.16
C MET A 389 -3.17 -4.54 -28.62
N LEU A 390 -4.43 -4.18 -28.93
CA LEU A 390 -4.85 -3.86 -30.29
C LEU A 390 -4.12 -2.65 -30.87
N GLU A 391 -4.06 -1.55 -30.11
CA GLU A 391 -3.33 -0.33 -30.55
C GLU A 391 -1.84 -0.59 -30.75
N GLY A 392 -1.22 -1.37 -29.84
CA GLY A 392 0.19 -1.75 -29.98
C GLY A 392 0.48 -2.58 -31.24
N ILE A 393 -0.44 -3.48 -31.63
CA ILE A 393 -0.34 -4.26 -32.87
C ILE A 393 -0.55 -3.37 -34.09
N ILE A 394 -1.57 -2.51 -34.09
CA ILE A 394 -1.84 -1.55 -35.17
C ILE A 394 -0.63 -0.66 -35.39
N GLY A 395 -0.12 -0.03 -34.34
CA GLY A 395 1.06 0.86 -34.47
C GLY A 395 2.34 0.17 -34.95
N LYS A 396 2.46 -1.16 -34.79
CA LYS A 396 3.58 -1.93 -35.35
C LYS A 396 3.43 -2.29 -36.83
N THR A 397 2.22 -2.16 -37.36
CA THR A 397 1.90 -2.51 -38.74
C THR A 397 1.50 -1.29 -39.58
N GLU A 398 1.51 -0.09 -39.03
CA GLU A 398 1.08 1.16 -39.65
C GLU A 398 1.84 1.44 -40.98
N ASP A 399 3.16 1.19 -41.00
CA ASP A 399 4.01 1.36 -42.17
C ASP A 399 3.96 0.18 -43.18
N LYS A 400 3.13 -0.84 -42.91
CA LYS A 400 3.01 -2.08 -43.69
C LYS A 400 1.68 -2.14 -44.42
N ALA A 401 1.58 -1.44 -45.55
CA ALA A 401 0.33 -1.25 -46.28
C ALA A 401 -0.38 -2.55 -46.74
N ASP A 402 0.29 -3.70 -46.68
CA ASP A 402 -0.22 -4.99 -47.12
C ASP A 402 -0.64 -5.91 -45.96
N ILE A 403 -0.67 -5.40 -44.73
CA ILE A 403 -1.19 -6.12 -43.54
C ILE A 403 -2.53 -5.55 -43.10
N SER A 404 -3.56 -6.38 -43.07
CA SER A 404 -4.85 -6.05 -42.50
C SER A 404 -4.98 -6.59 -41.08
N ILE A 405 -5.61 -5.82 -40.20
CA ILE A 405 -5.93 -6.21 -38.83
C ILE A 405 -7.43 -6.21 -38.65
N ASP A 406 -7.97 -7.36 -38.29
CA ASP A 406 -9.36 -7.52 -37.88
C ASP A 406 -9.44 -7.67 -36.36
N TYR A 407 -10.48 -7.12 -35.74
CA TYR A 407 -10.72 -7.24 -34.31
C TYR A 407 -12.11 -7.82 -34.04
N VAL A 408 -12.17 -8.79 -33.12
CA VAL A 408 -13.42 -9.38 -32.63
C VAL A 408 -13.39 -9.38 -31.10
N MET A 409 -14.40 -8.77 -30.50
CA MET A 409 -14.59 -8.69 -29.05
C MET A 409 -15.07 -10.03 -28.48
#